data_4903467c5efc6b22689746f915ea186f
#
_entry.id   4903467c5efc6b22689746f915ea186f
#
_cell.length_a   1.000
_cell.length_b   1.000
_cell.length_c   1.000
_cell.angle_alpha   90.00
_cell.angle_beta   90.00
_cell.angle_gamma   90.00
#
_symmetry.space_group_name_H-M   'P 1'
#
loop_
_entity.id
_entity.type
_entity.pdbx_description
1 polymer ?
#
loop_
_entity_poly.entity_id
_entity_poly.type
_entity_poly.pdbx_seq_one_letter_code
_entity_poly.pdbx_strand_id
1 'polypeptide(L)'
;LAWMFNLVQPIGVIEGTGPRYCPSVEDKIVRFADKTSHQVFIEPEGLTSNELYPNGISTSLPFDVQVRIVQSIKGFENAHITRPGYAIEYDFFDPRGLTHALETRYLQGLFFAGQINGTTGYEEAGAQGLLAGINAARRVQGREPWYPRRHEGYLGVLVDDLVTLGTSEPYRMFTSRAEYRLLLREDNADLRLTPAGRELGLVDDERWDAYCAKRDGLERETQRLEQTWV
;
A
#
# COMPACT_ATOMS: atom_id res chain seq x y z
N LEU A 1 20.97 17.38 -18.66
CA LEU A 1 20.79 17.38 -17.19
C LEU A 1 21.17 18.73 -16.56
N ALA A 2 22.29 19.36 -16.92
CA ALA A 2 22.73 20.65 -16.34
C ALA A 2 21.74 21.81 -16.56
N TRP A 3 20.95 21.82 -17.64
CA TRP A 3 19.94 22.85 -17.87
C TRP A 3 18.64 22.63 -17.11
N MET A 4 18.34 21.36 -16.70
CA MET A 4 17.20 21.06 -15.82
C MET A 4 17.42 21.68 -14.43
N PHE A 5 18.64 21.80 -13.97
CA PHE A 5 18.96 22.42 -12.67
C PHE A 5 18.49 23.87 -12.56
N ASN A 6 18.52 24.61 -13.67
CA ASN A 6 18.07 26.00 -13.70
C ASN A 6 16.54 26.16 -13.79
N LEU A 7 15.81 25.08 -14.11
CA LEU A 7 14.35 25.06 -14.20
C LEU A 7 13.66 24.55 -12.93
N VAL A 8 14.43 23.88 -12.07
CA VAL A 8 13.95 23.18 -10.86
C VAL A 8 13.98 24.09 -9.62
N GLN A 9 14.41 25.35 -9.75
CA GLN A 9 14.55 26.30 -8.63
C GLN A 9 13.26 26.72 -7.89
N PRO A 10 12.02 26.46 -8.29
CA PRO A 10 10.87 26.72 -7.44
C PRO A 10 10.24 25.52 -6.75
N ILE A 11 10.98 24.43 -6.52
CA ILE A 11 10.43 23.22 -5.85
C ILE A 11 10.13 23.42 -4.35
N GLY A 12 10.39 24.61 -3.80
CA GLY A 12 10.08 24.94 -2.40
C GLY A 12 8.63 25.40 -2.13
N VAL A 13 7.69 25.22 -3.04
CA VAL A 13 6.33 25.77 -2.89
C VAL A 13 5.33 24.76 -2.31
N ILE A 14 5.64 23.47 -2.35
CA ILE A 14 4.79 22.43 -1.75
C ILE A 14 5.41 22.02 -0.42
N GLU A 15 4.96 22.65 0.66
CA GLU A 15 5.27 22.21 2.02
C GLU A 15 4.31 21.08 2.40
N GLY A 16 4.84 19.88 2.57
CA GLY A 16 4.06 18.72 3.03
C GLY A 16 4.74 17.40 2.75
N THR A 17 4.44 16.41 3.60
CA THR A 17 4.86 15.03 3.38
C THR A 17 3.82 14.35 2.49
N GLY A 18 4.17 14.07 1.23
CA GLY A 18 3.28 13.37 0.32
C GLY A 18 2.95 11.96 0.82
N PRO A 19 1.72 11.45 0.61
CA PRO A 19 1.28 10.14 1.08
C PRO A 19 1.90 8.96 0.30
N ARG A 20 2.66 9.24 -0.76
CA ARG A 20 3.36 8.24 -1.56
C ARG A 20 4.85 8.51 -1.61
N TYR A 21 5.64 7.48 -1.39
CA TYR A 21 7.04 7.46 -1.76
C TYR A 21 7.17 7.16 -3.26
N CYS A 22 6.90 8.16 -4.08
CA CYS A 22 7.13 8.12 -5.51
C CYS A 22 8.02 9.32 -5.86
N PRO A 23 9.36 9.16 -5.79
CA PRO A 23 10.27 10.27 -6.07
C PRO A 23 10.07 10.72 -7.50
N SER A 24 9.71 11.99 -7.67
CA SER A 24 9.68 12.66 -8.97
C SER A 24 11.08 12.74 -9.59
N VAL A 25 11.17 13.06 -10.88
CA VAL A 25 12.48 13.28 -11.49
C VAL A 25 13.21 14.44 -10.81
N GLU A 26 12.49 15.43 -10.33
CA GLU A 26 12.99 16.58 -9.58
C GLU A 26 13.67 16.12 -8.27
N ASP A 27 12.98 15.28 -7.49
CA ASP A 27 13.53 14.71 -6.27
C ASP A 27 14.81 13.90 -6.52
N LYS A 28 14.83 13.12 -7.61
CA LYS A 28 16.01 12.34 -8.00
C LYS A 28 17.21 13.24 -8.32
N ILE A 29 16.97 14.33 -9.05
CA ILE A 29 18.03 15.29 -9.40
C ILE A 29 18.58 15.96 -8.14
N VAL A 30 17.73 16.34 -7.20
CA VAL A 30 18.17 16.99 -5.95
C VAL A 30 18.88 15.99 -5.04
N ARG A 31 18.30 14.83 -4.79
CA ARG A 31 18.85 13.83 -3.86
C ARG A 31 20.12 13.16 -4.38
N PHE A 32 20.26 13.02 -5.69
CA PHE A 32 21.36 12.35 -6.35
C PHE A 32 22.10 13.29 -7.31
N ALA A 33 22.33 14.53 -6.87
CA ALA A 33 22.98 15.56 -7.68
C ALA A 33 24.42 15.21 -8.09
N ASP A 34 25.06 14.28 -7.38
CA ASP A 34 26.37 13.72 -7.68
C ASP A 34 26.35 12.73 -8.88
N LYS A 35 25.15 12.25 -9.27
CA LYS A 35 25.00 11.30 -10.37
C LYS A 35 24.95 12.04 -11.72
N THR A 36 25.65 11.49 -12.70
CA THR A 36 25.70 12.03 -14.07
C THR A 36 24.57 11.50 -14.96
N SER A 37 23.88 10.46 -14.51
CA SER A 37 22.78 9.81 -15.25
C SER A 37 21.75 9.18 -14.34
N HIS A 38 20.51 9.07 -14.80
CA HIS A 38 19.43 8.36 -14.15
C HIS A 38 18.86 7.33 -15.13
N GLN A 39 18.49 6.16 -14.59
CA GLN A 39 17.90 5.10 -15.38
C GLN A 39 16.42 5.41 -15.66
N VAL A 40 16.02 5.23 -16.90
CA VAL A 40 14.62 5.31 -17.36
C VAL A 40 14.31 3.98 -18.03
N PHE A 41 13.22 3.34 -17.64
CA PHE A 41 12.72 2.14 -18.28
C PHE A 41 11.61 2.52 -19.24
N ILE A 42 11.68 2.00 -20.46
CA ILE A 42 10.66 2.22 -21.49
C ILE A 42 9.88 0.93 -21.66
N GLU A 43 8.62 0.99 -21.34
CA GLU A 43 7.72 -0.15 -21.33
C GLU A 43 6.59 0.07 -22.34
N PRO A 44 6.33 -0.88 -23.29
CA PRO A 44 5.15 -0.80 -24.13
C PRO A 44 3.86 -0.90 -23.30
N GLU A 45 2.89 -0.02 -23.55
CA GLU A 45 1.57 -0.08 -22.91
C GLU A 45 0.76 -1.33 -23.30
N GLY A 46 1.18 -2.04 -24.33
CA GLY A 46 0.58 -3.29 -24.78
C GLY A 46 1.27 -3.84 -26.03
N LEU A 47 0.99 -5.12 -26.34
CA LEU A 47 1.62 -5.82 -27.46
C LEU A 47 1.31 -5.21 -28.83
N THR A 48 0.20 -4.50 -28.97
CA THR A 48 -0.25 -3.86 -30.22
C THR A 48 -0.37 -2.35 -30.11
N SER A 49 0.07 -1.77 -28.97
CA SER A 49 0.04 -0.33 -28.74
C SER A 49 1.33 0.32 -29.23
N ASN A 50 1.21 1.51 -29.83
CA ASN A 50 2.35 2.37 -30.14
C ASN A 50 2.72 3.30 -28.98
N GLU A 51 1.98 3.25 -27.87
CA GLU A 51 2.25 4.03 -26.68
C GLU A 51 3.31 3.34 -25.81
N LEU A 52 4.23 4.13 -25.31
CA LEU A 52 5.31 3.70 -24.42
C LEU A 52 5.17 4.42 -23.08
N TYR A 53 5.34 3.69 -22.01
CA TYR A 53 5.37 4.23 -20.67
C TYR A 53 6.83 4.45 -20.20
N PRO A 54 7.27 5.70 -20.01
CA PRO A 54 8.62 5.98 -19.52
C PRO A 54 8.64 5.94 -17.99
N ASN A 55 9.00 4.79 -17.44
CA ASN A 55 9.11 4.60 -16.01
C ASN A 55 10.38 5.26 -15.46
N GLY A 56 10.24 6.10 -14.43
CA GLY A 56 11.38 6.75 -13.76
C GLY A 56 11.50 8.25 -13.97
N ILE A 57 10.62 8.86 -14.77
CA ILE A 57 10.57 10.32 -15.02
C ILE A 57 9.24 10.94 -14.61
N SER A 58 8.62 10.41 -13.56
CA SER A 58 7.41 11.04 -12.97
C SER A 58 7.70 12.50 -12.64
N THR A 59 6.80 13.39 -13.03
CA THR A 59 7.00 14.84 -12.84
C THR A 59 5.67 15.57 -12.76
N SER A 60 5.67 16.72 -12.07
CA SER A 60 4.57 17.68 -12.02
C SER A 60 4.93 19.01 -12.67
N LEU A 61 6.05 19.09 -13.35
CA LEU A 61 6.49 20.31 -14.04
C LEU A 61 5.51 20.74 -15.14
N PRO A 62 5.53 22.01 -15.56
CA PRO A 62 4.72 22.49 -16.68
C PRO A 62 4.93 21.66 -17.96
N PHE A 63 3.88 21.56 -18.79
CA PHE A 63 3.85 20.68 -19.94
C PHE A 63 4.99 20.92 -20.95
N ASP A 64 5.29 22.19 -21.22
CA ASP A 64 6.39 22.56 -22.11
C ASP A 64 7.76 22.09 -21.61
N VAL A 65 7.94 22.06 -20.29
CA VAL A 65 9.15 21.51 -19.66
C VAL A 65 9.17 19.99 -19.79
N GLN A 66 8.04 19.31 -19.60
CA GLN A 66 7.93 17.87 -19.75
C GLN A 66 8.29 17.45 -21.19
N VAL A 67 7.78 18.16 -22.20
CA VAL A 67 8.13 17.91 -23.61
C VAL A 67 9.65 18.01 -23.82
N ARG A 68 10.27 19.05 -23.28
CA ARG A 68 11.74 19.24 -23.41
C ARG A 68 12.52 18.15 -22.68
N ILE A 69 12.06 17.69 -21.53
CA ILE A 69 12.67 16.58 -20.79
C ILE A 69 12.62 15.31 -21.64
N VAL A 70 11.45 14.93 -22.13
CA VAL A 70 11.27 13.72 -22.94
C VAL A 70 12.10 13.79 -24.20
N GLN A 71 12.05 14.89 -24.94
CA GLN A 71 12.80 15.06 -26.20
C GLN A 71 14.32 15.18 -26.00
N SER A 72 14.81 15.42 -24.79
CA SER A 72 16.23 15.37 -24.47
C SER A 72 16.78 13.96 -24.29
N ILE A 73 15.91 12.96 -24.19
CA ILE A 73 16.31 11.55 -24.05
C ILE A 73 16.68 11.03 -25.43
N LYS A 74 17.86 10.41 -25.57
CA LYS A 74 18.32 9.84 -26.82
C LYS A 74 17.35 8.81 -27.39
N GLY A 75 16.90 9.01 -28.64
CA GLY A 75 15.90 8.19 -29.31
C GLY A 75 14.45 8.69 -29.13
N PHE A 76 14.23 9.74 -28.33
CA PHE A 76 12.92 10.36 -28.08
C PHE A 76 12.83 11.79 -28.61
N GLU A 77 13.75 12.22 -29.45
CA GLU A 77 13.83 13.59 -29.96
C GLU A 77 12.56 14.05 -30.68
N ASN A 78 11.82 13.10 -31.26
CA ASN A 78 10.55 13.32 -31.96
C ASN A 78 9.34 12.73 -31.20
N ALA A 79 9.49 12.37 -29.93
CA ALA A 79 8.41 11.76 -29.16
C ALA A 79 7.29 12.77 -28.90
N HIS A 80 6.05 12.26 -28.89
CA HIS A 80 4.83 12.98 -28.54
C HIS A 80 4.35 12.52 -27.18
N ILE A 81 4.03 13.42 -26.29
CA ILE A 81 3.41 13.08 -25.00
C ILE A 81 1.89 12.97 -25.19
N THR A 82 1.35 11.77 -25.05
CA THR A 82 -0.10 11.52 -25.11
C THR A 82 -0.81 11.88 -23.83
N ARG A 83 -0.13 11.68 -22.67
CA ARG A 83 -0.61 12.04 -21.34
C ARG A 83 0.51 12.70 -20.55
N PRO A 84 0.39 13.98 -20.20
CA PRO A 84 1.39 14.65 -19.38
C PRO A 84 1.39 14.10 -17.94
N GLY A 85 2.53 14.19 -17.28
CA GLY A 85 2.63 14.04 -15.83
C GLY A 85 1.87 15.16 -15.13
N TYR A 86 1.39 14.90 -13.93
CA TYR A 86 0.58 15.82 -13.14
C TYR A 86 0.87 15.68 -11.65
N ALA A 87 0.67 16.75 -10.90
CA ALA A 87 0.67 16.70 -9.45
C ALA A 87 -0.63 16.06 -8.96
N ILE A 88 -0.53 15.19 -7.95
CA ILE A 88 -1.69 14.63 -7.28
C ILE A 88 -1.73 15.22 -5.89
N GLU A 89 -2.86 15.83 -5.53
CA GLU A 89 -3.19 16.22 -4.17
C GLU A 89 -4.02 15.13 -3.52
N TYR A 90 -3.75 14.86 -2.25
CA TYR A 90 -4.47 13.85 -1.47
C TYR A 90 -5.03 14.48 -0.21
N ASP A 91 -6.29 14.19 0.08
CA ASP A 91 -6.84 14.45 1.39
C ASP A 91 -6.20 13.50 2.41
N PHE A 92 -5.85 14.05 3.56
CA PHE A 92 -5.32 13.33 4.70
C PHE A 92 -6.08 13.70 5.96
N PHE A 93 -6.49 12.68 6.70
CA PHE A 93 -7.08 12.83 8.02
C PHE A 93 -6.27 12.05 9.04
N ASP A 94 -6.03 12.66 10.19
CA ASP A 94 -5.28 12.03 11.27
C ASP A 94 -5.97 10.73 11.70
N PRO A 95 -5.32 9.56 11.50
CA PRO A 95 -5.95 8.27 11.77
C PRO A 95 -6.23 8.02 13.25
N ARG A 96 -5.70 8.83 14.17
CA ARG A 96 -6.07 8.80 15.60
C ARG A 96 -7.52 9.19 15.83
N GLY A 97 -8.14 9.85 14.86
CA GLY A 97 -9.58 10.11 14.81
C GLY A 97 -10.45 8.90 14.49
N LEU A 98 -9.85 7.73 14.26
CA LEU A 98 -10.55 6.48 13.97
C LEU A 98 -10.58 5.54 15.17
N THR A 99 -11.53 4.63 15.14
CA THR A 99 -11.53 3.43 15.98
C THR A 99 -10.72 2.31 15.32
N HIS A 100 -10.43 1.21 16.04
CA HIS A 100 -9.80 0.03 15.44
C HIS A 100 -10.64 -0.65 14.35
N ALA A 101 -11.93 -0.32 14.27
CA ALA A 101 -12.81 -0.73 13.18
C ALA A 101 -12.70 0.15 11.92
N LEU A 102 -11.84 1.17 11.94
CA LEU A 102 -11.67 2.22 10.93
C LEU A 102 -12.90 3.13 10.78
N GLU A 103 -13.84 3.11 11.71
CA GLU A 103 -14.94 4.06 11.79
C GLU A 103 -14.45 5.36 12.42
N THR A 104 -14.91 6.51 11.89
CA THR A 104 -14.55 7.80 12.45
C THR A 104 -15.22 7.99 13.83
N ARG A 105 -14.49 8.61 14.76
CA ARG A 105 -15.03 8.94 16.10
C ARG A 105 -16.04 10.10 16.08
N TYR A 106 -16.04 10.88 14.98
CA TYR A 106 -16.83 12.11 14.86
C TYR A 106 -18.16 11.89 14.15
N LEU A 107 -18.17 11.01 13.14
CA LEU A 107 -19.35 10.71 12.34
C LEU A 107 -19.59 9.20 12.32
N GLN A 108 -20.69 8.80 12.91
CA GLN A 108 -21.07 7.38 12.94
C GLN A 108 -21.44 6.87 11.54
N GLY A 109 -20.99 5.68 11.22
CA GLY A 109 -21.24 5.05 9.93
C GLY A 109 -20.29 5.48 8.82
N LEU A 110 -19.33 6.37 9.10
CA LEU A 110 -18.29 6.78 8.16
C LEU A 110 -16.98 6.05 8.47
N PHE A 111 -16.46 5.34 7.47
CA PHE A 111 -15.24 4.56 7.55
C PHE A 111 -14.20 5.10 6.58
N PHE A 112 -12.94 5.15 7.00
CA PHE A 112 -11.83 5.56 6.15
C PHE A 112 -10.87 4.41 5.93
N ALA A 113 -10.36 4.29 4.69
CA ALA A 113 -9.40 3.26 4.31
C ALA A 113 -8.42 3.77 3.25
N GLY A 114 -7.17 3.32 3.34
CA GLY A 114 -6.13 3.64 2.36
C GLY A 114 -5.43 4.96 2.62
N GLN A 115 -5.09 5.67 1.58
CA GLN A 115 -4.24 6.88 1.63
C GLN A 115 -4.78 8.00 2.51
N ILE A 116 -6.08 8.12 2.62
CA ILE A 116 -6.73 9.12 3.48
C ILE A 116 -6.28 9.00 4.95
N ASN A 117 -5.86 7.80 5.36
CA ASN A 117 -5.33 7.49 6.69
C ASN A 117 -3.79 7.66 6.77
N GLY A 118 -3.15 8.21 5.74
CA GLY A 118 -1.70 8.42 5.70
C GLY A 118 -0.88 7.18 5.35
N THR A 119 -1.50 6.12 4.84
CA THR A 119 -0.78 4.92 4.40
C THR A 119 -0.34 5.02 2.94
N THR A 120 0.74 4.32 2.59
CA THR A 120 1.21 4.16 1.22
C THR A 120 1.37 2.68 0.90
N GLY A 121 0.82 2.25 -0.23
CA GLY A 121 0.87 0.87 -0.73
C GLY A 121 -0.51 0.33 -1.06
N TYR A 122 -0.55 -0.54 -2.08
CA TYR A 122 -1.80 -1.18 -2.52
C TYR A 122 -2.30 -2.18 -1.48
N GLU A 123 -1.37 -2.90 -0.88
CA GLU A 123 -1.65 -3.94 0.13
C GLU A 123 -2.23 -3.32 1.40
N GLU A 124 -1.67 -2.20 1.85
CA GLU A 124 -2.19 -1.47 3.00
C GLU A 124 -3.59 -0.92 2.73
N ALA A 125 -3.82 -0.39 1.53
CA ALA A 125 -5.13 0.12 1.15
C ALA A 125 -6.17 -0.99 1.03
N GLY A 126 -5.81 -2.12 0.41
CA GLY A 126 -6.68 -3.30 0.29
C GLY A 126 -7.06 -3.89 1.64
N ALA A 127 -6.08 -4.02 2.53
CA ALA A 127 -6.29 -4.54 3.88
C ALA A 127 -7.23 -3.64 4.70
N GLN A 128 -7.02 -2.32 4.67
CA GLN A 128 -7.90 -1.36 5.32
C GLN A 128 -9.31 -1.38 4.73
N GLY A 129 -9.41 -1.43 3.39
CA GLY A 129 -10.69 -1.49 2.68
C GLY A 129 -11.50 -2.72 3.08
N LEU A 130 -10.85 -3.88 3.18
CA LEU A 130 -11.49 -5.11 3.66
C LEU A 130 -12.01 -4.93 5.09
N LEU A 131 -11.18 -4.42 6.01
CA LEU A 131 -11.58 -4.23 7.40
C LEU A 131 -12.71 -3.22 7.55
N ALA A 132 -12.64 -2.10 6.84
CA ALA A 132 -13.69 -1.08 6.82
C ALA A 132 -15.02 -1.67 6.29
N GLY A 133 -14.96 -2.46 5.21
CA GLY A 133 -16.12 -3.14 4.64
C GLY A 133 -16.76 -4.15 5.59
N ILE A 134 -15.94 -4.98 6.26
CA ILE A 134 -16.41 -5.90 7.30
C ILE A 134 -17.19 -5.14 8.38
N ASN A 135 -16.61 -4.06 8.89
CA ASN A 135 -17.20 -3.33 10.00
C ASN A 135 -18.43 -2.50 9.58
N ALA A 136 -18.44 -1.97 8.36
CA ALA A 136 -19.63 -1.33 7.80
C ALA A 136 -20.80 -2.33 7.70
N ALA A 137 -20.55 -3.55 7.20
CA ALA A 137 -21.55 -4.60 7.12
C ALA A 137 -22.04 -5.03 8.53
N ARG A 138 -21.13 -5.24 9.47
CA ARG A 138 -21.47 -5.61 10.85
C ARG A 138 -22.31 -4.53 11.54
N ARG A 139 -21.98 -3.26 11.29
CA ARG A 139 -22.76 -2.13 11.82
C ARG A 139 -24.20 -2.15 11.30
N VAL A 140 -24.41 -2.34 9.99
CA VAL A 140 -25.75 -2.44 9.40
C VAL A 140 -26.52 -3.63 9.98
N GLN A 141 -25.83 -4.72 10.32
CA GLN A 141 -26.40 -5.91 10.96
C GLN A 141 -26.63 -5.77 12.46
N GLY A 142 -26.24 -4.64 13.09
CA GLY A 142 -26.32 -4.45 14.53
C GLY A 142 -25.36 -5.34 15.33
N ARG A 143 -24.26 -5.77 14.70
CA ARG A 143 -23.22 -6.62 15.33
C ARG A 143 -22.07 -5.78 15.84
N GLU A 144 -21.38 -6.26 16.88
CA GLU A 144 -20.17 -5.64 17.39
C GLU A 144 -19.08 -5.57 16.33
N PRO A 145 -18.25 -4.51 16.33
CA PRO A 145 -17.13 -4.38 15.40
C PRO A 145 -16.11 -5.51 15.60
N TRP A 146 -15.43 -5.86 14.51
CA TRP A 146 -14.36 -6.85 14.52
C TRP A 146 -13.07 -6.26 13.94
N TYR A 147 -11.96 -6.57 14.54
CA TYR A 147 -10.63 -6.25 14.02
C TYR A 147 -9.59 -7.24 14.56
N PRO A 148 -8.57 -7.61 13.77
CA PRO A 148 -7.53 -8.50 14.26
C PRO A 148 -6.62 -7.77 15.26
N ARG A 149 -6.10 -8.51 16.23
CA ARG A 149 -5.10 -8.01 17.18
C ARG A 149 -3.71 -8.04 16.54
N ARG A 150 -2.75 -7.33 17.15
CA ARG A 150 -1.37 -7.23 16.68
C ARG A 150 -0.67 -8.59 16.51
N HIS A 151 -0.99 -9.56 17.35
CA HIS A 151 -0.45 -10.92 17.29
C HIS A 151 -1.20 -11.85 16.31
N GLU A 152 -2.32 -11.43 15.77
CA GLU A 152 -3.14 -12.21 14.85
C GLU A 152 -2.82 -11.93 13.38
N GLY A 153 -2.33 -10.72 13.07
CA GLY A 153 -2.03 -10.37 11.68
C GLY A 153 -1.36 -9.01 11.52
N TYR A 154 -0.66 -8.82 10.41
CA TYR A 154 -0.06 -7.53 10.05
C TYR A 154 -1.10 -6.42 9.91
N LEU A 155 -2.33 -6.75 9.51
CA LEU A 155 -3.44 -5.81 9.49
C LEU A 155 -3.74 -5.27 10.89
N GLY A 156 -3.65 -6.12 11.94
CA GLY A 156 -3.80 -5.69 13.33
C GLY A 156 -2.70 -4.72 13.74
N VAL A 157 -1.45 -4.98 13.37
CA VAL A 157 -0.32 -4.08 13.63
C VAL A 157 -0.54 -2.74 12.92
N LEU A 158 -0.89 -2.77 11.63
CA LEU A 158 -1.13 -1.58 10.82
C LEU A 158 -2.20 -0.68 11.44
N VAL A 159 -3.35 -1.25 11.75
CA VAL A 159 -4.48 -0.47 12.27
C VAL A 159 -4.17 0.07 13.66
N ASP A 160 -3.58 -0.75 14.52
CA ASP A 160 -3.22 -0.31 15.88
C ASP A 160 -2.18 0.82 15.84
N ASP A 161 -1.14 0.72 15.02
CA ASP A 161 -0.17 1.80 14.85
C ASP A 161 -0.84 3.10 14.37
N LEU A 162 -1.72 3.01 13.37
CA LEU A 162 -2.40 4.19 12.83
C LEU A 162 -3.27 4.88 13.88
N VAL A 163 -4.12 4.13 14.58
CA VAL A 163 -5.13 4.73 15.49
C VAL A 163 -4.56 5.15 16.84
N THR A 164 -3.41 4.59 17.25
CA THR A 164 -2.76 4.92 18.52
C THR A 164 -1.61 5.91 18.38
N LEU A 165 -0.72 5.69 17.41
CA LEU A 165 0.47 6.52 17.19
C LEU A 165 0.22 7.64 16.19
N GLY A 166 -0.68 7.41 15.24
CA GLY A 166 -0.80 8.27 14.06
C GLY A 166 0.37 8.09 13.09
N THR A 167 0.53 9.03 12.18
CA THR A 167 1.65 9.03 11.25
C THR A 167 2.11 10.44 10.93
N SER A 168 3.41 10.69 11.01
CA SER A 168 4.05 11.94 10.62
C SER A 168 4.67 11.87 9.22
N GLU A 169 4.72 10.68 8.64
CA GLU A 169 5.23 10.38 7.31
C GLU A 169 4.37 9.28 6.68
N PRO A 170 4.44 9.05 5.36
CA PRO A 170 3.68 7.98 4.72
C PRO A 170 3.95 6.62 5.40
N TYR A 171 2.92 6.07 6.02
CA TYR A 171 3.02 4.78 6.71
C TYR A 171 3.09 3.65 5.69
N ARG A 172 4.11 2.82 5.80
CA ARG A 172 4.23 1.56 5.07
C ARG A 172 4.47 0.41 6.04
N MET A 173 3.83 -0.72 5.76
CA MET A 173 3.97 -1.92 6.57
C MET A 173 5.32 -2.59 6.30
N PHE A 174 6.16 -2.66 7.32
CA PHE A 174 7.40 -3.41 7.33
C PHE A 174 7.37 -4.45 8.45
N THR A 175 8.02 -5.57 8.23
CA THR A 175 8.11 -6.64 9.25
C THR A 175 8.73 -6.16 10.56
N SER A 176 9.60 -5.12 10.50
CA SER A 176 10.21 -4.50 11.67
C SER A 176 9.21 -3.83 12.62
N ARG A 177 8.00 -3.50 12.13
CA ARG A 177 6.93 -2.91 12.95
C ARG A 177 6.17 -3.95 13.78
N ALA A 178 6.30 -5.23 13.43
CA ALA A 178 5.56 -6.31 14.08
C ALA A 178 6.43 -7.01 15.13
N GLU A 179 6.05 -6.88 16.38
CA GLU A 179 6.70 -7.55 17.52
C GLU A 179 6.58 -9.08 17.44
N TYR A 180 5.48 -9.58 16.85
CA TYR A 180 5.23 -11.01 16.66
C TYR A 180 5.65 -11.52 15.27
N ARG A 181 6.56 -10.85 14.55
CA ARG A 181 6.92 -11.19 13.16
C ARG A 181 7.39 -12.62 12.94
N LEU A 182 7.93 -13.28 13.96
CA LEU A 182 8.34 -14.70 13.87
C LEU A 182 7.13 -15.66 13.87
N LEU A 183 5.99 -15.22 14.39
CA LEU A 183 4.73 -15.96 14.40
C LEU A 183 3.82 -15.58 13.23
N LEU A 184 3.89 -14.32 12.77
CA LEU A 184 3.07 -13.77 11.69
C LEU A 184 3.69 -14.11 10.34
N ARG A 185 3.58 -15.35 9.91
CA ARG A 185 4.16 -15.86 8.68
C ARG A 185 3.07 -16.10 7.64
N GLU A 186 3.48 -16.09 6.37
CA GLU A 186 2.60 -16.38 5.25
C GLU A 186 2.05 -17.80 5.31
N ASP A 187 2.92 -18.77 5.62
CA ASP A 187 2.61 -20.20 5.63
C ASP A 187 1.58 -20.63 6.69
N ASN A 188 1.35 -19.82 7.71
CA ASN A 188 0.38 -20.08 8.78
C ASN A 188 -0.76 -19.05 8.88
N ALA A 189 -0.86 -18.16 7.92
CA ALA A 189 -1.89 -17.09 7.92
C ALA A 189 -3.31 -17.67 7.89
N ASP A 190 -3.52 -18.75 7.16
CA ASP A 190 -4.79 -19.46 7.09
C ASP A 190 -5.20 -20.06 8.44
N LEU A 191 -4.25 -20.64 9.19
CA LEU A 191 -4.53 -21.18 10.51
C LEU A 191 -4.95 -20.12 11.52
N ARG A 192 -4.46 -18.89 11.36
CA ARG A 192 -4.77 -17.76 12.26
C ARG A 192 -6.06 -17.04 11.89
N LEU A 193 -6.37 -16.88 10.60
CA LEU A 193 -7.40 -15.96 10.14
C LEU A 193 -8.60 -16.63 9.44
N THR A 194 -8.46 -17.84 8.87
CA THR A 194 -9.58 -18.50 8.18
C THR A 194 -10.77 -18.79 9.08
N PRO A 195 -10.61 -19.24 10.33
CA PRO A 195 -11.74 -19.42 11.24
C PRO A 195 -12.51 -18.12 11.47
N ALA A 196 -11.82 -17.02 11.75
CA ALA A 196 -12.46 -15.71 11.89
C ALA A 196 -13.15 -15.26 10.59
N GLY A 197 -12.51 -15.47 9.44
CA GLY A 197 -13.10 -15.20 8.13
C GLY A 197 -14.38 -16.00 7.88
N ARG A 198 -14.44 -17.27 8.35
CA ARG A 198 -15.65 -18.11 8.27
C ARG A 198 -16.78 -17.56 9.12
N GLU A 199 -16.50 -17.17 10.37
CA GLU A 199 -17.48 -16.56 11.27
C GLU A 199 -18.01 -15.23 10.75
N LEU A 200 -17.16 -14.47 10.03
CA LEU A 200 -17.53 -13.22 9.38
C LEU A 200 -18.34 -13.41 8.09
N GLY A 201 -18.45 -14.65 7.58
CA GLY A 201 -19.17 -14.97 6.34
C GLY A 201 -18.36 -14.64 5.07
N LEU A 202 -17.03 -14.55 5.18
CA LEU A 202 -16.12 -14.20 4.07
C LEU A 202 -15.45 -15.42 3.44
N VAL A 203 -15.55 -16.59 4.07
CA VAL A 203 -14.98 -17.85 3.61
C VAL A 203 -16.11 -18.79 3.22
N ASP A 204 -16.12 -19.17 1.95
CA ASP A 204 -17.07 -20.13 1.40
C ASP A 204 -16.79 -21.57 1.86
N ASP A 205 -17.68 -22.50 1.46
CA ASP A 205 -17.58 -23.89 1.89
C ASP A 205 -16.36 -24.58 1.27
N GLU A 206 -16.04 -24.32 0.02
CA GLU A 206 -14.89 -24.92 -0.67
C GLU A 206 -13.56 -24.57 0.04
N ARG A 207 -13.37 -23.29 0.34
CA ARG A 207 -12.19 -22.80 1.06
C ARG A 207 -12.15 -23.29 2.50
N TRP A 208 -13.32 -23.37 3.15
CA TRP A 208 -13.41 -23.90 4.50
C TRP A 208 -13.04 -25.36 4.57
N ASP A 209 -13.53 -26.20 3.63
CA ASP A 209 -13.21 -27.62 3.57
C ASP A 209 -11.74 -27.86 3.30
N ALA A 210 -11.14 -27.10 2.38
CA ALA A 210 -9.71 -27.13 2.12
C ALA A 210 -8.87 -26.78 3.38
N TYR A 211 -9.29 -25.75 4.12
CA TYR A 211 -8.67 -25.38 5.40
C TYR A 211 -8.79 -26.51 6.43
N CYS A 212 -9.97 -27.09 6.62
CA CYS A 212 -10.18 -28.19 7.55
C CYS A 212 -9.30 -29.39 7.20
N ALA A 213 -9.24 -29.78 5.94
CA ALA A 213 -8.38 -30.90 5.48
C ALA A 213 -6.90 -30.66 5.79
N LYS A 214 -6.40 -29.42 5.59
CA LYS A 214 -5.02 -29.04 5.94
C LYS A 214 -4.81 -29.08 7.44
N ARG A 215 -5.66 -28.46 8.24
CA ARG A 215 -5.58 -28.46 9.71
C ARG A 215 -5.54 -29.86 10.28
N ASP A 216 -6.50 -30.71 9.89
CA ASP A 216 -6.62 -32.07 10.38
C ASP A 216 -5.45 -32.96 9.93
N GLY A 217 -4.89 -32.68 8.74
CA GLY A 217 -3.68 -33.31 8.23
C GLY A 217 -2.45 -32.98 9.09
N LEU A 218 -2.27 -31.69 9.42
CA LEU A 218 -1.18 -31.23 10.27
C LEU A 218 -1.29 -31.81 11.68
N GLU A 219 -2.48 -31.84 12.25
CA GLU A 219 -2.71 -32.37 13.60
C GLU A 219 -2.39 -33.88 13.65
N ARG A 220 -2.89 -34.67 12.70
CA ARG A 220 -2.58 -36.11 12.61
C ARG A 220 -1.07 -36.36 12.48
N GLU A 221 -0.39 -35.58 11.63
CA GLU A 221 1.05 -35.79 11.41
C GLU A 221 1.87 -35.35 12.63
N THR A 222 1.48 -34.28 13.30
CA THR A 222 2.10 -33.85 14.57
C THR A 222 1.98 -34.97 15.61
N GLN A 223 0.79 -35.52 15.83
CA GLN A 223 0.56 -36.60 16.76
C GLN A 223 1.37 -37.88 16.41
N ARG A 224 1.46 -38.21 15.10
CA ARG A 224 2.26 -39.33 14.63
C ARG A 224 3.75 -39.15 14.97
N LEU A 225 4.27 -37.93 14.74
CA LEU A 225 5.67 -37.62 15.04
C LEU A 225 5.97 -37.66 16.55
N GLU A 226 5.09 -37.10 17.37
CA GLU A 226 5.23 -37.11 18.83
C GLU A 226 5.23 -38.51 19.42
N GLN A 227 4.50 -39.44 18.80
CA GLN A 227 4.42 -40.87 19.25
C GLN A 227 5.48 -41.76 18.64
N THR A 228 6.30 -41.27 17.72
CA THR A 228 7.32 -42.05 17.04
C THR A 228 8.67 -41.80 17.70
N TRP A 229 9.17 -42.79 18.45
CA TRP A 229 10.53 -42.80 19.01
C TRP A 229 11.51 -43.25 17.94
N VAL A 230 12.62 -42.54 17.78
CA VAL A 230 13.75 -42.89 16.89
C VAL A 230 14.88 -43.40 17.75
#